data_31bd1243cf10abdec1315f2edb61ec26
#
_entry.id   31bd1243cf10abdec1315f2edb61ec26
#
_cell.length_a   1.000
_cell.length_b   1.000
_cell.length_c   1.000
_cell.angle_alpha   90.00
_cell.angle_beta   90.00
_cell.angle_gamma   90.00
#
_symmetry.space_group_name_H-M   'P 1'
#
loop_
_entity.id
_entity.type
_entity.pdbx_description
1 polymer ?
#
loop_
_entity_poly.entity_id
_entity_poly.type
_entity_poly.pdbx_seq_one_letter_code
_entity_poly.pdbx_strand_id
1 'polypeptide(L)'
;MLEHLPRWIGALMHNVRAGHSKLVIAEPGLDLGQMTLDLSSPAFANGARFPARFTADGEGLSPPLVWGDVPAGADSLALIVEDPDAPALNPMVHALVWGIPPSERALPEGAIRGDGAGSSDGRDVGRNSMLSEGWLPPDPPSGHGPHDYVFQLFALSGAREVGPNPGRLDFVRAISGHIVAAGMLVGTYSRGEPAAASPGQAALRGNAA
;
A
#
# COMPACT_ATOMS: atom_id res chain seq x y z
N MET A 1 8.44 -6.57 -14.66
CA MET A 1 9.62 -7.48 -14.55
C MET A 1 9.17 -8.94 -14.42
N LEU A 2 8.12 -9.22 -13.67
CA LEU A 2 7.55 -10.58 -13.54
C LEU A 2 6.57 -10.95 -14.66
N GLU A 3 6.21 -10.00 -15.51
CA GLU A 3 5.32 -10.15 -16.66
C GLU A 3 5.78 -11.20 -17.69
N HIS A 4 7.10 -11.48 -17.74
CA HIS A 4 7.69 -12.45 -18.65
C HIS A 4 7.77 -13.87 -18.09
N LEU A 5 7.35 -14.07 -16.82
CA LEU A 5 7.32 -15.42 -16.27
C LEU A 5 6.21 -16.25 -16.93
N PRO A 6 6.51 -17.44 -17.44
CA PRO A 6 5.49 -18.34 -17.95
C PRO A 6 4.42 -18.63 -16.90
N ARG A 7 3.14 -18.64 -17.30
CA ARG A 7 1.99 -18.83 -16.39
C ARG A 7 2.10 -20.08 -15.51
N TRP A 8 2.74 -21.14 -16.00
CA TRP A 8 2.91 -22.37 -15.22
C TRP A 8 3.83 -22.19 -13.99
N ILE A 9 4.81 -21.27 -14.05
CA ILE A 9 5.66 -20.95 -12.89
C ILE A 9 4.85 -20.24 -11.82
N GLY A 10 4.02 -19.25 -12.19
CA GLY A 10 3.11 -18.61 -11.24
C GLY A 10 2.13 -19.59 -10.63
N ALA A 11 1.56 -20.49 -11.43
CA ALA A 11 0.67 -21.55 -10.95
C ALA A 11 1.38 -22.52 -9.98
N LEU A 12 2.64 -22.85 -10.21
CA LEU A 12 3.44 -23.70 -9.31
C LEU A 12 3.67 -23.02 -7.94
N MET A 13 3.81 -21.69 -7.94
CA MET A 13 4.02 -20.89 -6.72
C MET A 13 2.72 -20.42 -6.07
N HIS A 14 1.56 -20.79 -6.59
CA HIS A 14 0.25 -20.31 -6.15
C HIS A 14 0.03 -20.35 -4.60
N ASN A 15 0.60 -21.34 -3.93
CA ASN A 15 0.48 -21.51 -2.48
C ASN A 15 1.65 -20.89 -1.69
N VAL A 16 2.62 -20.28 -2.36
CA VAL A 16 3.76 -19.62 -1.70
C VAL A 16 3.40 -18.17 -1.51
N ARG A 17 3.12 -17.78 -0.25
CA ARG A 17 2.75 -16.41 0.12
C ARG A 17 3.49 -16.01 1.39
N ALA A 18 3.85 -14.75 1.50
CA ALA A 18 4.50 -14.18 2.70
C ALA A 18 3.59 -14.30 3.93
N GLY A 19 2.31 -13.97 3.77
CA GLY A 19 1.26 -14.09 4.77
C GLY A 19 0.87 -12.76 5.43
N HIS A 20 -0.43 -12.59 5.63
CA HIS A 20 -1.03 -11.39 6.23
C HIS A 20 -0.62 -11.18 7.70
N SER A 21 -0.29 -12.25 8.43
CA SER A 21 0.18 -12.16 9.82
C SER A 21 1.54 -11.47 9.98
N LYS A 22 2.24 -11.22 8.86
CA LYS A 22 3.54 -10.54 8.83
C LYS A 22 3.45 -9.10 8.36
N LEU A 23 2.25 -8.59 8.07
CA LEU A 23 2.04 -7.15 7.82
C LEU A 23 2.48 -6.33 9.04
N VAL A 24 2.92 -5.09 8.82
CA VAL A 24 3.33 -4.21 9.93
C VAL A 24 2.19 -4.04 10.94
N ILE A 25 0.96 -3.81 10.47
CA ILE A 25 -0.21 -3.65 11.35
C ILE A 25 -0.53 -4.92 12.18
N ALA A 26 -0.03 -6.08 11.76
CA ALA A 26 -0.21 -7.35 12.45
C ALA A 26 1.02 -7.78 13.27
N GLU A 27 2.08 -6.96 13.33
CA GLU A 27 3.31 -7.27 14.07
C GLU A 27 3.03 -7.46 15.56
N PRO A 28 3.42 -8.59 16.15
CA PRO A 28 3.26 -8.84 17.58
C PRO A 28 3.99 -7.78 18.41
N GLY A 29 3.29 -7.15 19.35
CA GLY A 29 3.86 -6.13 20.23
C GLY A 29 3.83 -4.71 19.66
N LEU A 30 3.27 -4.49 18.49
CA LEU A 30 2.96 -3.17 17.99
C LEU A 30 1.62 -2.72 18.58
N ASP A 31 1.65 -1.77 19.52
CA ASP A 31 0.44 -1.15 20.04
C ASP A 31 -0.11 -0.17 19.00
N LEU A 32 -1.27 -0.46 18.44
CA LEU A 32 -1.90 0.32 17.38
C LEU A 32 -2.69 1.53 17.89
N GLY A 33 -2.67 1.78 19.21
CA GLY A 33 -3.49 2.81 19.83
C GLY A 33 -4.97 2.41 19.90
N GLN A 34 -5.80 3.32 20.40
CA GLN A 34 -7.24 3.09 20.64
C GLN A 34 -8.14 3.70 19.54
N MET A 35 -7.57 4.45 18.61
CA MET A 35 -8.32 5.18 17.60
C MET A 35 -8.09 4.59 16.20
N THR A 36 -9.11 4.67 15.36
CA THR A 36 -9.06 4.22 13.96
C THR A 36 -8.98 5.43 13.03
N LEU A 37 -8.08 5.36 12.04
CA LEU A 37 -8.06 6.29 10.91
C LEU A 37 -8.95 5.75 9.80
N ASP A 38 -9.88 6.57 9.31
CA ASP A 38 -10.71 6.23 8.15
C ASP A 38 -9.91 6.45 6.87
N LEU A 39 -9.23 5.39 6.39
CA LEU A 39 -8.41 5.42 5.19
C LEU A 39 -9.19 4.84 4.01
N SER A 40 -9.24 5.60 2.91
CA SER A 40 -9.93 5.22 1.68
C SER A 40 -9.24 5.74 0.43
N SER A 41 -9.71 5.34 -0.75
CA SER A 41 -9.26 5.86 -2.03
C SER A 41 -10.45 6.29 -2.88
N PRO A 42 -10.40 7.45 -3.54
CA PRO A 42 -11.43 7.82 -4.52
C PRO A 42 -11.35 7.00 -5.81
N ALA A 43 -10.28 6.21 -6.00
CA ALA A 43 -10.05 5.44 -7.23
C ALA A 43 -10.51 3.98 -7.14
N PHE A 44 -10.65 3.41 -5.94
CA PHE A 44 -11.12 2.03 -5.73
C PHE A 44 -11.72 1.87 -4.33
N ALA A 45 -12.69 0.97 -4.21
CA ALA A 45 -13.26 0.60 -2.91
C ALA A 45 -12.35 -0.39 -2.16
N ASN A 46 -12.48 -0.46 -0.85
CA ASN A 46 -11.75 -1.43 -0.02
C ASN A 46 -12.04 -2.87 -0.49
N GLY A 47 -11.00 -3.65 -0.71
CA GLY A 47 -11.04 -5.01 -1.26
C GLY A 47 -11.29 -5.08 -2.77
N ALA A 48 -11.47 -3.96 -3.46
CA ALA A 48 -11.70 -3.96 -4.90
C ALA A 48 -10.41 -4.04 -5.72
N ARG A 49 -10.57 -4.47 -6.98
CA ARG A 49 -9.48 -4.52 -7.95
C ARG A 49 -8.97 -3.12 -8.28
N PHE A 50 -7.65 -2.95 -8.30
CA PHE A 50 -7.00 -1.73 -8.80
C PHE A 50 -7.34 -1.44 -10.25
N PRO A 51 -7.58 -0.17 -10.63
CA PRO A 51 -7.41 0.30 -12.00
C PRO A 51 -5.98 0.02 -12.51
N ALA A 52 -5.89 -0.44 -13.76
CA ALA A 52 -4.60 -0.84 -14.36
C ALA A 52 -3.52 0.27 -14.30
N ARG A 53 -3.92 1.54 -14.34
CA ARG A 53 -2.98 2.68 -14.28
C ARG A 53 -2.11 2.74 -13.03
N PHE A 54 -2.49 2.07 -11.95
CA PHE A 54 -1.71 2.00 -10.71
C PHE A 54 -0.74 0.82 -10.66
N THR A 55 -0.76 -0.03 -11.67
CA THR A 55 0.01 -1.28 -11.75
C THR A 55 1.09 -1.23 -12.84
N ALA A 56 1.95 -2.25 -12.89
CA ALA A 56 2.95 -2.38 -13.93
C ALA A 56 2.36 -2.62 -15.34
N ASP A 57 1.08 -2.98 -15.42
CA ASP A 57 0.36 -3.14 -16.70
C ASP A 57 -0.24 -1.81 -17.23
N GLY A 58 0.00 -0.70 -16.52
CA GLY A 58 -0.45 0.64 -16.88
C GLY A 58 0.64 1.69 -16.67
N GLU A 59 0.24 2.85 -16.17
CA GLU A 59 1.15 4.00 -15.99
C GLU A 59 2.07 3.86 -14.76
N GLY A 60 1.76 2.94 -13.85
CA GLY A 60 2.53 2.69 -12.65
C GLY A 60 2.47 3.81 -11.61
N LEU A 61 1.41 4.60 -11.61
CA LEU A 61 1.22 5.69 -10.64
C LEU A 61 0.79 5.15 -9.27
N SER A 62 1.18 5.82 -8.19
CA SER A 62 0.59 5.54 -6.89
C SER A 62 -0.87 5.99 -6.87
N PRO A 63 -1.80 5.22 -6.26
CA PRO A 63 -3.19 5.62 -6.19
C PRO A 63 -3.39 6.81 -5.25
N PRO A 64 -4.43 7.64 -5.49
CA PRO A 64 -4.81 8.70 -4.56
C PRO A 64 -5.38 8.08 -3.28
N LEU A 65 -5.02 8.65 -2.13
CA LEU A 65 -5.51 8.26 -0.81
C LEU A 65 -6.15 9.45 -0.12
N VAL A 66 -7.18 9.19 0.67
CA VAL A 66 -7.82 10.17 1.55
C VAL A 66 -8.06 9.54 2.91
N TRP A 67 -7.99 10.34 3.96
CA TRP A 67 -8.27 9.88 5.32
C TRP A 67 -9.03 10.92 6.13
N GLY A 68 -9.72 10.43 7.15
CA GLY A 68 -10.52 11.24 8.06
C GLY A 68 -9.67 12.07 9.03
N ASP A 69 -10.29 12.48 10.13
CA ASP A 69 -9.63 13.31 11.14
C ASP A 69 -8.50 12.56 11.82
N VAL A 70 -7.36 13.26 11.92
CA VAL A 70 -6.19 12.78 12.64
C VAL A 70 -6.36 13.13 14.12
N PRO A 71 -6.12 12.20 15.07
CA PRO A 71 -6.26 12.46 16.49
C PRO A 71 -5.46 13.67 16.97
N ALA A 72 -6.05 14.47 17.86
CA ALA A 72 -5.33 15.52 18.55
C ALA A 72 -4.19 14.90 19.36
N GLY A 73 -2.97 15.37 19.16
CA GLY A 73 -1.76 14.81 19.78
C GLY A 73 -0.92 13.95 18.85
N ALA A 74 -1.39 13.62 17.65
CA ALA A 74 -0.51 13.16 16.58
C ALA A 74 0.29 14.35 16.02
N ASP A 75 1.58 14.17 15.87
CA ASP A 75 2.49 15.15 15.27
C ASP A 75 2.90 14.81 13.84
N SER A 76 2.71 13.57 13.42
CA SER A 76 3.00 13.11 12.07
C SER A 76 2.16 11.88 11.69
N LEU A 77 2.13 11.57 10.36
CA LEU A 77 1.61 10.29 9.89
C LEU A 77 2.70 9.56 9.09
N ALA A 78 2.55 8.24 9.04
CA ALA A 78 3.40 7.36 8.25
C ALA A 78 2.57 6.31 7.52
N LEU A 79 2.95 6.01 6.27
CA LEU A 79 2.28 5.04 5.40
C LEU A 79 3.26 3.94 5.00
N ILE A 80 2.83 2.69 5.09
CA ILE A 80 3.48 1.57 4.41
C ILE A 80 2.45 0.83 3.55
N VAL A 81 2.88 0.41 2.35
CA VAL A 81 2.08 -0.44 1.47
C VAL A 81 2.80 -1.76 1.30
N GLU A 82 2.14 -2.85 1.64
CA GLU A 82 2.72 -4.20 1.61
C GLU A 82 1.83 -5.16 0.82
N ASP A 83 2.49 -6.10 0.12
CA ASP A 83 1.88 -7.26 -0.55
C ASP A 83 2.20 -8.54 0.26
N PRO A 84 1.26 -9.06 1.07
CA PRO A 84 1.43 -10.30 1.81
C PRO A 84 1.29 -11.56 0.95
N ASP A 85 0.83 -11.42 -0.29
CA ASP A 85 0.65 -12.52 -1.23
C ASP A 85 1.85 -12.75 -2.13
N ALA A 86 2.85 -11.87 -2.08
CA ALA A 86 4.10 -12.07 -2.80
C ALA A 86 4.74 -13.42 -2.43
N PRO A 87 5.30 -14.16 -3.43
CA PRO A 87 5.98 -15.44 -3.18
C PRO A 87 7.37 -15.21 -2.57
N ALA A 88 7.37 -14.68 -1.34
CA ALA A 88 8.55 -14.28 -0.59
C ALA A 88 8.44 -14.70 0.89
N LEU A 89 9.54 -14.58 1.64
CA LEU A 89 9.55 -14.88 3.08
C LEU A 89 8.81 -13.81 3.90
N ASN A 90 8.83 -12.57 3.44
CA ASN A 90 8.15 -11.44 4.09
C ASN A 90 7.31 -10.69 3.06
N PRO A 91 6.27 -9.94 3.49
CA PRO A 91 5.50 -9.09 2.60
C PRO A 91 6.38 -8.17 1.77
N MET A 92 6.06 -8.02 0.50
CA MET A 92 6.79 -7.11 -0.38
C MET A 92 6.35 -5.68 -0.11
N VAL A 93 7.29 -4.81 0.18
CA VAL A 93 7.04 -3.38 0.39
C VAL A 93 6.93 -2.68 -0.96
N HIS A 94 5.78 -2.05 -1.20
CA HIS A 94 5.48 -1.26 -2.41
C HIS A 94 5.71 0.23 -2.22
N ALA A 95 5.58 0.73 -0.99
CA ALA A 95 5.88 2.11 -0.63
C ALA A 95 6.13 2.26 0.87
N LEU A 96 6.96 3.23 1.22
CA LEU A 96 7.16 3.77 2.56
C LEU A 96 7.13 5.29 2.47
N VAL A 97 6.29 5.94 3.28
CA VAL A 97 6.23 7.41 3.40
C VAL A 97 6.11 7.76 4.87
N TRP A 98 6.90 8.71 5.36
CA TRP A 98 6.80 9.21 6.73
C TRP A 98 6.90 10.73 6.77
N GLY A 99 6.73 11.31 7.95
CA GLY A 99 6.74 12.76 8.11
C GLY A 99 5.55 13.46 7.46
N ILE A 100 4.48 12.73 7.10
CA ILE A 100 3.28 13.35 6.54
C ILE A 100 2.68 14.28 7.61
N PRO A 101 2.51 15.59 7.31
CA PRO A 101 1.94 16.52 8.26
C PRO A 101 0.54 16.12 8.72
N PRO A 102 0.19 16.25 10.02
CA PRO A 102 -1.11 15.85 10.54
C PRO A 102 -2.25 16.75 10.04
N SER A 103 -1.93 17.87 9.41
CA SER A 103 -2.89 18.74 8.72
C SER A 103 -3.31 18.23 7.33
N GLU A 104 -2.52 17.34 6.73
CA GLU A 104 -2.88 16.72 5.46
C GLU A 104 -4.00 15.71 5.64
N ARG A 105 -4.86 15.60 4.61
CA ARG A 105 -5.99 14.67 4.56
C ARG A 105 -5.99 13.81 3.33
N ALA A 106 -4.98 13.95 2.46
CA ALA A 106 -4.88 13.20 1.22
C ALA A 106 -3.44 13.12 0.70
N LEU A 107 -3.17 12.05 -0.05
CA LEU A 107 -2.07 11.94 -0.99
C LEU A 107 -2.66 11.91 -2.41
N PRO A 108 -2.34 12.87 -3.28
CA PRO A 108 -2.79 12.85 -4.67
C PRO A 108 -2.29 11.63 -5.45
N GLU A 109 -2.94 11.32 -6.56
CA GLU A 109 -2.47 10.33 -7.52
C GLU A 109 -1.02 10.65 -7.96
N GLY A 110 -0.16 9.63 -7.96
CA GLY A 110 1.24 9.77 -8.33
C GLY A 110 2.11 10.55 -7.34
N ALA A 111 1.62 10.82 -6.12
CA ALA A 111 2.36 11.57 -5.10
C ALA A 111 3.52 10.79 -4.48
N ILE A 112 3.49 9.46 -4.48
CA ILE A 112 4.55 8.63 -3.87
C ILE A 112 5.66 8.43 -4.91
N ARG A 113 6.60 9.36 -4.94
CA ARG A 113 7.76 9.33 -5.83
C ARG A 113 9.04 9.38 -5.01
N GLY A 114 10.14 8.84 -5.55
CA GLY A 114 11.45 9.03 -4.94
C GLY A 114 11.80 10.51 -4.86
N ASP A 115 12.27 10.95 -3.72
CA ASP A 115 12.56 12.34 -3.38
C ASP A 115 14.06 12.57 -3.04
N GLY A 116 14.87 11.50 -3.12
CA GLY A 116 16.31 11.56 -2.86
C GLY A 116 16.62 11.79 -1.39
N ALA A 117 17.21 12.94 -1.07
CA ALA A 117 17.65 13.26 0.29
C ALA A 117 16.55 13.88 1.18
N GLY A 118 15.30 13.81 0.75
CA GLY A 118 14.15 14.37 1.46
C GLY A 118 13.38 15.39 0.61
N SER A 119 12.12 15.55 0.93
CA SER A 119 11.18 16.39 0.20
C SER A 119 11.04 17.78 0.82
N SER A 120 10.85 18.78 -0.02
CA SER A 120 10.56 20.15 0.42
C SER A 120 9.17 20.32 1.02
N ASP A 121 8.30 19.32 0.90
CA ASP A 121 6.93 19.31 1.45
C ASP A 121 6.84 18.68 2.87
N GLY A 122 7.98 18.29 3.45
CA GLY A 122 8.07 17.72 4.78
C GLY A 122 7.80 16.22 4.87
N ARG A 123 7.51 15.58 3.73
CA ARG A 123 7.37 14.12 3.63
C ARG A 123 8.66 13.52 3.10
N ASP A 124 8.98 12.33 3.57
CA ASP A 124 10.09 11.54 3.08
C ASP A 124 9.59 10.19 2.55
N VAL A 125 10.27 9.68 1.52
CA VAL A 125 9.95 8.41 0.87
C VAL A 125 11.09 7.42 1.01
N GLY A 126 10.78 6.23 1.52
CA GLY A 126 11.76 5.19 1.77
C GLY A 126 11.89 4.16 0.66
N ARG A 127 12.73 3.18 0.92
CA ARG A 127 13.01 2.08 -0.01
C ARG A 127 11.89 1.05 -0.02
N ASN A 128 11.40 0.76 -1.21
CA ASN A 128 10.59 -0.41 -1.48
C ASN A 128 11.43 -1.71 -1.53
N SER A 129 10.80 -2.86 -1.75
CA SER A 129 11.50 -4.16 -1.81
C SER A 129 12.46 -4.32 -3.00
N MET A 130 12.43 -3.41 -3.98
CA MET A 130 13.41 -3.35 -5.08
C MET A 130 14.56 -2.39 -4.79
N LEU A 131 14.70 -1.93 -3.53
CA LEU A 131 15.72 -1.00 -3.05
C LEU A 131 15.67 0.39 -3.71
N SER A 132 14.55 0.72 -4.33
CA SER A 132 14.28 2.02 -4.94
C SER A 132 13.33 2.81 -4.05
N GLU A 133 13.44 4.13 -4.05
CA GLU A 133 12.48 5.03 -3.42
C GLU A 133 11.20 5.13 -4.25
N GLY A 134 10.08 5.37 -3.59
CA GLY A 134 8.81 5.61 -4.25
C GLY A 134 7.92 4.38 -4.40
N TRP A 135 6.89 4.57 -5.20
CA TRP A 135 5.89 3.55 -5.50
C TRP A 135 6.48 2.43 -6.36
N LEU A 136 6.36 1.20 -5.89
CA LEU A 136 6.60 -0.01 -6.68
C LEU A 136 5.24 -0.47 -7.24
N PRO A 137 4.99 -0.36 -8.55
CA PRO A 137 3.71 -0.76 -9.10
C PRO A 137 3.44 -2.26 -8.92
N PRO A 138 2.19 -2.66 -8.59
CA PRO A 138 1.77 -4.06 -8.57
C PRO A 138 2.15 -4.81 -9.85
N ASP A 139 2.90 -5.92 -9.69
CA ASP A 139 3.43 -6.75 -10.78
C ASP A 139 3.34 -8.25 -10.42
N PRO A 140 2.12 -8.78 -10.06
CA PRO A 140 1.99 -10.16 -9.65
C PRO A 140 2.28 -11.12 -10.81
N PRO A 141 2.90 -12.29 -10.54
CA PRO A 141 3.16 -13.29 -11.57
C PRO A 141 1.86 -13.80 -12.19
N SER A 142 1.83 -13.91 -13.52
CA SER A 142 0.69 -14.48 -14.22
C SER A 142 0.39 -15.91 -13.74
N GLY A 143 -0.87 -16.18 -13.34
CA GLY A 143 -1.30 -17.50 -12.86
C GLY A 143 -1.06 -17.75 -11.36
N HIS A 144 -0.46 -16.79 -10.63
CA HIS A 144 -0.31 -16.91 -9.18
C HIS A 144 -1.63 -16.63 -8.44
N GLY A 145 -2.56 -15.95 -9.07
CA GLY A 145 -3.83 -15.52 -8.49
C GLY A 145 -3.83 -14.06 -8.04
N PRO A 146 -4.88 -13.62 -7.33
CA PRO A 146 -4.96 -12.27 -6.81
C PRO A 146 -3.96 -12.06 -5.67
N HIS A 147 -3.39 -10.85 -5.64
CA HIS A 147 -2.58 -10.31 -4.56
C HIS A 147 -3.32 -9.15 -3.91
N ASP A 148 -3.24 -9.08 -2.58
CA ASP A 148 -3.69 -7.94 -1.80
C ASP A 148 -2.54 -6.93 -1.66
N TYR A 149 -2.85 -5.66 -1.87
CA TYR A 149 -1.96 -4.54 -1.61
C TYR A 149 -2.53 -3.76 -0.45
N VAL A 150 -1.90 -3.90 0.71
CA VAL A 150 -2.42 -3.41 1.98
C VAL A 150 -1.77 -2.08 2.33
N PHE A 151 -2.53 -1.01 2.24
CA PHE A 151 -2.16 0.33 2.68
C PHE A 151 -2.40 0.44 4.18
N GLN A 152 -1.38 0.77 4.94
CA GLN A 152 -1.41 0.86 6.38
C GLN A 152 -0.94 2.26 6.78
N LEU A 153 -1.86 3.09 7.28
CA LEU A 153 -1.60 4.47 7.70
C LEU A 153 -1.60 4.54 9.21
N PHE A 154 -0.55 5.13 9.77
CA PHE A 154 -0.35 5.30 11.20
C PHE A 154 -0.28 6.78 11.56
N ALA A 155 -1.04 7.21 12.55
CA ALA A 155 -0.86 8.50 13.22
C ALA A 155 0.09 8.31 14.39
N LEU A 156 1.10 9.15 14.49
CA LEU A 156 2.22 9.01 15.41
C LEU A 156 2.31 10.21 16.34
N SER A 157 2.75 9.95 17.59
CA SER A 157 3.07 10.99 18.58
C SER A 157 4.49 10.78 19.09
N GLY A 158 5.37 11.77 18.90
CA GLY A 158 6.77 11.72 19.31
C GLY A 158 7.59 10.65 18.60
N ALA A 159 7.22 10.29 17.37
CA ALA A 159 7.95 9.30 16.60
C ALA A 159 9.41 9.71 16.38
N ARG A 160 10.29 8.71 16.35
CA ARG A 160 11.71 8.94 16.09
C ARG A 160 11.92 9.27 14.63
N GLU A 161 12.92 10.12 14.38
CA GLU A 161 13.40 10.32 13.02
C GLU A 161 13.86 8.98 12.42
N VAL A 162 13.40 8.74 11.22
CA VAL A 162 13.83 7.61 10.41
C VAL A 162 15.00 8.14 9.59
N GLY A 163 16.18 7.55 9.72
CA GLY A 163 17.36 8.01 8.99
C GLY A 163 17.13 8.10 7.47
N PRO A 164 18.07 8.62 6.71
CA PRO A 164 17.91 8.76 5.27
C PRO A 164 17.68 7.41 4.59
N ASN A 165 16.69 7.37 3.70
CA ASN A 165 16.38 6.24 2.85
C ASN A 165 16.12 4.91 3.62
N PRO A 166 15.21 4.88 4.62
CA PRO A 166 14.94 3.72 5.46
C PRO A 166 14.23 2.61 4.70
N GLY A 167 14.45 1.39 5.15
CA GLY A 167 13.65 0.24 4.77
C GLY A 167 12.58 -0.11 5.81
N ARG A 168 11.86 -1.21 5.58
CA ARG A 168 10.78 -1.70 6.45
C ARG A 168 11.19 -1.80 7.94
N LEU A 169 12.37 -2.36 8.21
CA LEU A 169 12.80 -2.59 9.59
C LEU A 169 13.04 -1.29 10.36
N ASP A 170 13.64 -0.30 9.70
CA ASP A 170 13.88 1.03 10.28
C ASP A 170 12.56 1.75 10.54
N PHE A 171 11.62 1.64 9.58
CA PHE A 171 10.27 2.16 9.70
C PHE A 171 9.54 1.56 10.92
N VAL A 172 9.49 0.22 11.04
CA VAL A 172 8.82 -0.46 12.16
C VAL A 172 9.42 -0.03 13.51
N ARG A 173 10.75 0.08 13.59
CA ARG A 173 11.44 0.54 14.80
C ARG A 173 11.08 1.98 15.18
N ALA A 174 10.92 2.84 14.17
CA ALA A 174 10.63 4.25 14.39
C ALA A 174 9.19 4.49 14.88
N ILE A 175 8.22 3.71 14.38
CA ILE A 175 6.81 3.86 14.76
C ILE A 175 6.43 3.11 16.04
N SER A 176 7.25 2.12 16.45
CA SER A 176 6.95 1.25 17.60
C SER A 176 6.87 2.05 18.90
N GLY A 177 5.74 1.96 19.61
CA GLY A 177 5.45 2.68 20.84
C GLY A 177 5.03 4.15 20.63
N HIS A 178 4.82 4.57 19.39
CA HIS A 178 4.44 5.94 19.02
C HIS A 178 3.09 6.03 18.30
N ILE A 179 2.45 4.91 18.00
CA ILE A 179 1.18 4.87 17.26
C ILE A 179 0.04 5.28 18.20
N VAL A 180 -0.75 6.27 17.78
CA VAL A 180 -1.96 6.72 18.49
C VAL A 180 -3.24 6.33 17.75
N ALA A 181 -3.14 6.10 16.44
CA ALA A 181 -4.24 5.57 15.62
C ALA A 181 -3.68 4.86 14.38
N ALA A 182 -4.45 3.92 13.86
CA ALA A 182 -4.11 3.22 12.63
C ALA A 182 -5.32 3.06 11.71
N GLY A 183 -5.08 3.02 10.40
CA GLY A 183 -6.08 2.76 9.38
C GLY A 183 -5.54 1.83 8.30
N MET A 184 -6.44 1.10 7.65
CA MET A 184 -6.09 0.12 6.62
C MET A 184 -7.04 0.22 5.44
N LEU A 185 -6.47 0.10 4.23
CA LEU A 185 -7.21 -0.02 2.97
C LEU A 185 -6.56 -1.13 2.15
N VAL A 186 -7.36 -1.98 1.53
CA VAL A 186 -6.88 -3.07 0.68
C VAL A 186 -7.32 -2.83 -0.77
N GLY A 187 -6.38 -2.92 -1.70
CA GLY A 187 -6.68 -3.04 -3.11
C GLY A 187 -6.17 -4.38 -3.64
N THR A 188 -6.81 -4.96 -4.63
CA THR A 188 -6.41 -6.25 -5.19
C THR A 188 -5.96 -6.14 -6.64
N TYR A 189 -5.03 -7.00 -7.05
CA TYR A 189 -4.66 -7.12 -8.44
C TYR A 189 -4.20 -8.54 -8.79
N SER A 190 -4.56 -8.98 -10.00
CA SER A 190 -4.11 -10.25 -10.58
C SER A 190 -3.94 -10.10 -12.08
N ARG A 191 -3.07 -10.89 -12.69
CA ARG A 191 -2.94 -10.97 -14.13
C ARG A 191 -3.72 -12.15 -14.69
N GLY A 192 -4.53 -11.88 -15.74
CA GLY A 192 -5.27 -12.91 -16.47
C GLY A 192 -6.71 -13.13 -15.99
N GLU A 193 -7.18 -12.37 -15.01
CA GLU A 193 -8.60 -12.33 -14.64
C GLU A 193 -9.29 -11.14 -15.34
N PRO A 194 -10.52 -11.32 -15.88
CA PRO A 194 -11.28 -10.19 -16.39
C PRO A 194 -11.53 -9.18 -15.26
N ALA A 195 -11.37 -7.89 -15.58
CA ALA A 195 -11.78 -6.84 -14.65
C ALA A 195 -13.24 -7.10 -14.25
N ALA A 196 -13.50 -7.12 -12.94
CA ALA A 196 -14.87 -7.18 -12.45
C ALA A 196 -15.64 -6.01 -13.08
N ALA A 197 -16.74 -6.30 -13.75
CA ALA A 197 -17.59 -5.28 -14.36
C ALA A 197 -18.05 -4.35 -13.24
N SER A 198 -17.78 -3.05 -13.36
CA SER A 198 -18.31 -2.06 -12.43
C SER A 198 -19.83 -2.19 -12.36
N PRO A 199 -20.46 -2.13 -11.17
CA PRO A 199 -21.91 -2.34 -11.00
C PRO A 199 -22.79 -1.48 -11.91
N GLY A 200 -22.28 -0.34 -12.42
CA GLY A 200 -22.97 0.54 -13.36
C GLY A 200 -23.04 0.04 -14.82
N GLN A 201 -22.22 -0.93 -15.24
CA GLN A 201 -22.27 -1.44 -16.62
C GLN A 201 -23.22 -2.64 -16.79
N ALA A 202 -23.58 -3.31 -15.72
CA ALA A 202 -24.56 -4.39 -15.76
C ALA A 202 -25.98 -3.87 -16.01
N ALA A 203 -26.31 -2.66 -15.56
CA ALA A 203 -27.64 -2.06 -15.71
C ALA A 203 -27.96 -1.60 -17.15
N LEU A 204 -26.95 -1.36 -17.99
CA LEU A 204 -27.14 -0.87 -19.37
C LEU A 204 -27.33 -1.99 -20.42
N ARG A 205 -27.05 -3.25 -20.07
CA ARG A 205 -27.24 -4.40 -20.99
C ARG A 205 -28.55 -5.15 -20.81
N GLY A 206 -29.36 -4.80 -19.80
CA GLY A 206 -30.64 -5.44 -19.51
C GLY A 206 -31.86 -4.83 -20.22
N ASN A 207 -31.73 -3.74 -20.98
CA ASN A 207 -32.85 -3.04 -21.60
C ASN A 207 -32.85 -3.03 -23.15
N ALA A 208 -32.21 -3.99 -23.78
CA ALA A 208 -32.25 -4.20 -25.23
C ALA A 208 -32.66 -5.64 -25.53
N ALA A 209 -33.94 -5.93 -25.33
CA ALA A 209 -34.64 -7.09 -25.90
C ALA A 209 -36.10 -6.72 -26.09
#